data_523465a2812983e81b2049fd7aee03fd
#
_entry.id   523465a2812983e81b2049fd7aee03fd
#
_cell.length_a   1.000
_cell.length_b   1.000
_cell.length_c   1.000
_cell.angle_alpha   90.00
_cell.angle_beta   90.00
_cell.angle_gamma   90.00
#
_symmetry.space_group_name_H-M   'P 1'
#
loop_
_entity.id
_entity.type
_entity.pdbx_description
1 polymer ?
#
loop_
_entity_poly.entity_id
_entity_poly.type
_entity_poly.pdbx_seq_one_letter_code
_entity_poly.pdbx_strand_id
1 'polypeptide(L)'
;VTNSSDAGDADAAQGHLPRPANLILVEQSGTKREIPQPSAATGIIEAEQAMHRHGSRLREVKVVSRHRAIARWKAGELGWQRVA
;
A
#
# COMPACT_ATOMS: atom_id res chain seq x y z
N VAL A 1 31.01 -7.19 -0.39
CA VAL A 1 30.34 -7.16 -0.53
C VAL A 1 29.98 -6.90 -0.80
N THR A 2 30.25 -6.61 -0.66
CA THR A 2 29.64 -6.49 -0.85
C THR A 2 29.18 -6.21 -1.00
N ASN A 3 29.59 -6.03 -0.78
CA ASN A 3 28.92 -5.89 -0.93
C ASN A 3 28.50 -5.68 -0.84
N SER A 4 28.84 -5.44 -0.59
CA SER A 4 28.23 -5.38 -0.50
C SER A 4 27.90 -5.18 -0.51
N SER A 5 28.23 -5.00 -0.32
CA SER A 5 27.72 -4.95 -0.34
C SER A 5 27.47 -4.72 -0.42
N ASP A 6 27.82 -4.57 -0.22
CA ASP A 6 27.37 -4.43 -0.36
C ASP A 6 27.03 -4.02 -0.40
N ALA A 7 27.51 -3.76 -0.29
CA ALA A 7 26.93 -3.42 -0.36
C ALA A 7 26.46 -3.20 -0.72
N GLY A 8 26.69 -3.07 -0.85
CA GLY A 8 25.98 -2.93 -1.05
C GLY A 8 25.56 -2.68 -1.41
N ASP A 9 25.76 -2.63 -1.24
CA ASP A 9 25.10 -2.24 -1.59
C ASP A 9 24.60 -1.49 -1.62
N ALA A 10 25.02 -1.16 -1.29
CA ALA A 10 24.37 -0.23 -1.21
C ALA A 10 24.03 0.45 -2.17
N ASP A 11 24.13 0.68 -2.48
CA ASP A 11 23.39 1.27 -3.25
C ASP A 11 22.83 1.07 -4.01
N ALA A 12 23.15 0.98 -3.88
CA ALA A 12 22.40 0.93 -4.27
C ALA A 12 21.96 0.89 -4.20
N ALA A 13 22.39 0.89 -3.74
CA ALA A 13 21.73 1.02 -3.37
C ALA A 13 21.04 1.75 -3.40
N GLN A 14 21.31 2.40 -3.57
CA GLN A 14 20.48 3.53 -3.53
C GLN A 14 19.16 3.30 -4.22
N GLY A 15 19.01 3.28 -5.44
CA GLY A 15 17.76 3.06 -6.12
C GLY A 15 17.09 1.72 -5.82
N HIS A 16 17.72 0.90 -5.02
CA HIS A 16 17.22 -0.44 -4.72
C HIS A 16 16.49 -0.51 -3.39
N LEU A 17 16.53 0.55 -2.60
CA LEU A 17 15.82 0.56 -1.33
C LEU A 17 14.32 0.75 -1.57
N PRO A 18 13.48 -0.02 -0.87
CA PRO A 18 12.03 0.19 -0.96
C PRO A 18 11.69 1.60 -0.53
N ARG A 19 10.70 2.18 -1.15
CA ARG A 19 10.23 3.51 -0.79
C ARG A 19 9.01 3.40 0.08
N PRO A 20 8.90 4.27 1.09
CA PRO A 20 7.72 4.25 1.95
C PRO A 20 6.46 4.52 1.14
N ALA A 21 5.38 3.98 1.63
CA ALA A 21 4.06 4.21 1.07
C ALA A 21 3.09 4.43 2.21
N ASN A 22 1.86 4.83 1.88
CA ASN A 22 0.81 4.95 2.87
C ASN A 22 -0.37 4.11 2.43
N LEU A 23 -0.92 3.36 3.38
CA LEU A 23 -2.15 2.64 3.18
C LEU A 23 -3.29 3.52 3.66
N ILE A 24 -4.24 3.83 2.79
CA ILE A 24 -5.36 4.68 3.12
C ILE A 24 -6.63 3.85 3.07
N LEU A 25 -7.31 3.78 4.21
CA LEU A 25 -8.58 3.07 4.35
C LEU A 25 -9.70 4.10 4.46
N VAL A 26 -10.68 4.02 3.58
CA VAL A 26 -11.83 4.90 3.60
C VAL A 26 -13.04 4.07 4.05
N GLU A 27 -13.62 4.44 5.20
CA GLU A 27 -14.75 3.73 5.76
C GLU A 27 -16.06 4.17 5.10
N GLN A 28 -17.09 3.37 5.29
CA GLN A 28 -18.41 3.70 4.76
C GLN A 28 -18.92 5.04 5.27
N SER A 29 -18.51 5.41 6.47
CA SER A 29 -18.88 6.71 7.06
C SER A 29 -18.17 7.89 6.41
N GLY A 30 -17.15 7.62 5.58
CA GLY A 30 -16.30 8.67 5.00
C GLY A 30 -15.03 8.93 5.79
N THR A 31 -14.89 8.32 6.95
CA THR A 31 -13.67 8.47 7.75
C THR A 31 -12.49 7.85 7.04
N LYS A 32 -11.37 8.56 7.03
CA LYS A 32 -10.14 8.08 6.42
C LYS A 32 -9.11 7.74 7.48
N ARG A 33 -8.42 6.64 7.27
CA ARG A 33 -7.30 6.25 8.12
C ARG A 33 -6.08 6.11 7.24
N GLU A 34 -4.97 6.67 7.69
CA GLU A 34 -3.72 6.60 6.95
C GLU A 34 -2.69 5.86 7.79
N ILE A 35 -2.16 4.78 7.26
CA ILE A 35 -1.24 3.90 7.97
C ILE A 35 0.07 3.85 7.18
N PRO A 36 1.18 4.35 7.74
CA PRO A 36 2.45 4.30 7.03
C PRO A 36 2.90 2.87 6.79
N GLN A 37 3.48 2.65 5.63
CA GLN A 37 3.98 1.35 5.21
C GLN A 37 5.44 1.47 4.80
N PRO A 38 6.28 0.46 5.08
CA PRO A 38 7.69 0.52 4.68
C PRO A 38 7.89 0.45 3.17
N SER A 39 6.92 -0.08 2.44
CA SER A 39 7.03 -0.17 0.98
C SER A 39 5.66 -0.32 0.36
N ALA A 40 5.60 -0.12 -0.95
CA ALA A 40 4.39 -0.33 -1.71
C ALA A 40 3.93 -1.79 -1.65
N ALA A 41 4.88 -2.72 -1.73
CA ALA A 41 4.55 -4.15 -1.69
C ALA A 41 3.87 -4.52 -0.37
N THR A 42 4.43 -4.04 0.75
CA THR A 42 3.83 -4.27 2.06
C THR A 42 2.45 -3.62 2.13
N GLY A 43 2.33 -2.41 1.58
CA GLY A 43 1.05 -1.71 1.55
C GLY A 43 -0.03 -2.50 0.82
N ILE A 44 0.32 -3.12 -0.30
CA ILE A 44 -0.64 -3.93 -1.06
C ILE A 44 -1.07 -5.15 -0.26
N ILE A 45 -0.13 -5.81 0.40
CA ILE A 45 -0.44 -6.97 1.23
C ILE A 45 -1.39 -6.57 2.36
N GLU A 46 -1.08 -5.47 3.06
CA GLU A 46 -1.92 -4.99 4.14
C GLU A 46 -3.28 -4.53 3.64
N ALA A 47 -3.33 -3.95 2.45
CA ALA A 47 -4.59 -3.54 1.83
C ALA A 47 -5.50 -4.75 1.61
N GLU A 48 -4.94 -5.83 1.08
CA GLU A 48 -5.71 -7.04 0.83
C GLU A 48 -6.21 -7.65 2.12
N GLN A 49 -5.39 -7.65 3.17
CA GLN A 49 -5.81 -8.14 4.47
C GLN A 49 -6.92 -7.27 5.08
N ALA A 50 -6.81 -5.96 4.93
CA ALA A 50 -7.83 -5.04 5.45
C ALA A 50 -9.17 -5.27 4.74
N MET A 51 -9.14 -5.44 3.43
CA MET A 51 -10.36 -5.74 2.67
C MET A 51 -10.99 -7.05 3.11
N HIS A 52 -10.15 -8.03 3.42
CA HIS A 52 -10.65 -9.33 3.87
C HIS A 52 -11.24 -9.25 5.28
N ARG A 53 -10.56 -8.55 6.20
CA ARG A 53 -10.96 -8.50 7.61
C ARG A 53 -12.06 -7.49 7.89
N HIS A 54 -12.04 -6.36 7.20
CA HIS A 54 -12.90 -5.22 7.52
C HIS A 54 -13.67 -4.71 6.30
N GLY A 55 -13.80 -5.55 5.27
CA GLY A 55 -14.39 -5.11 4.01
C GLY A 55 -15.79 -4.54 4.14
N SER A 56 -16.59 -5.07 5.09
CA SER A 56 -17.96 -4.58 5.26
C SER A 56 -18.01 -3.15 5.82
N ARG A 57 -16.92 -2.67 6.40
CA ARG A 57 -16.84 -1.31 6.96
C ARG A 57 -16.17 -0.34 6.02
N LEU A 58 -15.51 -0.84 4.99
CA LEU A 58 -14.71 -0.02 4.09
C LEU A 58 -15.42 0.15 2.76
N ARG A 59 -15.22 1.29 2.14
CA ARG A 59 -15.73 1.54 0.79
C ARG A 59 -14.61 1.74 -0.22
N GLU A 60 -13.40 2.05 0.24
CA GLU A 60 -12.26 2.27 -0.65
C GLU A 60 -10.97 1.99 0.10
N VAL A 61 -10.00 1.44 -0.60
CA VAL A 61 -8.65 1.19 -0.05
C VAL A 61 -7.65 1.64 -1.11
N LYS A 62 -6.65 2.40 -0.68
CA LYS A 62 -5.60 2.92 -1.58
C LYS A 62 -4.23 2.66 -1.00
N VAL A 63 -3.26 2.44 -1.86
CA VAL A 63 -1.85 2.47 -1.51
C VAL A 63 -1.22 3.60 -2.28
N VAL A 64 -0.67 4.58 -1.57
CA VAL A 64 -0.14 5.80 -2.16
C VAL A 64 1.34 5.90 -1.86
N SER A 65 2.13 6.20 -2.88
CA SER A 65 3.56 6.44 -2.74
C SER A 65 3.90 7.69 -3.54
N ARG A 66 4.60 8.64 -2.92
CA ARG A 66 5.01 9.87 -3.58
C ARG A 66 3.82 10.63 -4.17
N HIS A 67 2.75 10.77 -3.38
CA HIS A 67 1.54 11.50 -3.79
C HIS A 67 0.83 10.85 -4.96
N ARG A 68 1.12 9.57 -5.23
CA ARG A 68 0.58 8.88 -6.37
C ARG A 68 -0.06 7.58 -5.91
N ALA A 69 -1.30 7.37 -6.29
CA ALA A 69 -1.98 6.11 -5.99
C ALA A 69 -1.40 5.03 -6.90
N ILE A 70 -0.75 4.04 -6.30
CA ILE A 70 -0.17 2.93 -7.05
C ILE A 70 -1.08 1.72 -7.08
N ALA A 71 -2.05 1.67 -6.18
CA ALA A 71 -3.09 0.66 -6.18
C ALA A 71 -4.31 1.23 -5.50
N ARG A 72 -5.48 0.85 -6.00
CA ARG A 72 -6.73 1.39 -5.48
C ARG A 72 -7.84 0.39 -5.73
N TRP A 73 -8.64 0.16 -4.70
CA TRP A 73 -9.76 -0.77 -4.77
C TRP A 73 -11.01 -0.08 -4.26
N LYS A 74 -12.13 -0.37 -4.88
CA LYS A 74 -13.44 0.14 -4.45
C LYS A 74 -14.37 -1.01 -4.19
N ALA A 75 -15.17 -0.88 -3.14
CA ALA A 75 -16.22 -1.82 -2.85
C ALA A 75 -17.40 -1.58 -3.81
N GLY A 76 -17.92 -2.65 -4.37
CA GLY A 76 -19.06 -2.59 -5.24
C GLY A 76 -20.06 -3.67 -4.88
N GLU A 77 -21.17 -3.74 -5.62
CA GLU A 77 -22.21 -4.73 -5.34
C GLU A 77 -21.71 -6.15 -5.50
N LEU A 78 -20.75 -6.35 -6.39
CA LEU A 78 -20.19 -7.68 -6.66
C LEU A 78 -18.89 -7.93 -5.91
N GLY A 79 -18.55 -7.07 -4.96
CA GLY A 79 -17.35 -7.21 -4.17
C GLY A 79 -16.32 -6.14 -4.49
N TRP A 80 -15.10 -6.38 -4.08
CA TRP A 80 -14.01 -5.44 -4.27
C TRP A 80 -13.50 -5.49 -5.70
N GLN A 81 -13.27 -4.32 -6.29
CA GLN A 81 -12.72 -4.19 -7.64
C GLN A 81 -11.50 -3.31 -7.60
N ARG A 82 -10.43 -3.74 -8.26
CA ARG A 82 -9.25 -2.92 -8.41
C ARG A 82 -9.48 -1.92 -9.56
N VAL A 83 -9.29 -0.63 -9.26
CA VAL A 83 -9.56 0.45 -10.23
C VAL A 83 -8.29 1.21 -10.63
N ALA A 84 -7.14 0.83 -10.08
CA ALA A 84 -5.87 1.43 -10.50
C ALA A 84 -4.70 0.49 -10.23
#